data_93747fb7bfb2d8cf5a7dfb1f6260d91b
#
_entry.id   93747fb7bfb2d8cf5a7dfb1f6260d91b
#
_cell.length_a   1.000
_cell.length_b   1.000
_cell.length_c   1.000
_cell.angle_alpha   90.00
_cell.angle_beta   90.00
_cell.angle_gamma   90.00
#
_symmetry.space_group_name_H-M   'P 1'
#
loop_
_entity.id
_entity.type
_entity.pdbx_description
1 polymer ?
#
loop_
_entity_poly.entity_id
_entity_poly.type
_entity_poly.pdbx_seq_one_letter_code
_entity_poly.pdbx_strand_id
1 'polypeptide(L)'
;MIAIAVDDEKLMLGALVAAIKASSDISEVSQFSNCDEALDYVKENAIDIAFLDINMRGMGGLALAEKIIEACPDCKIVFCTGYEEYAIPAF
;
A
#
# COMPACT_ATOMS: atom_id res chain seq x y z
N MET A 1 5.53 -13.01 1.12
CA MET A 1 5.53 -11.84 0.22
C MET A 1 5.97 -10.59 0.97
N ILE A 2 6.63 -9.69 0.29
CA ILE A 2 7.03 -8.40 0.83
C ILE A 2 5.95 -7.39 0.48
N ALA A 3 5.44 -6.68 1.49
CA ALA A 3 4.32 -5.76 1.34
C ALA A 3 4.66 -4.35 1.80
N ILE A 4 3.95 -3.38 1.26
CA ILE A 4 3.88 -2.04 1.84
C ILE A 4 2.43 -1.69 2.15
N ALA A 5 2.25 -0.81 3.12
CA ALA A 5 0.94 -0.29 3.49
C ALA A 5 1.02 1.23 3.53
N VAL A 6 0.11 1.91 2.86
CA VAL A 6 0.11 3.37 2.75
C VAL A 6 -1.25 3.93 3.11
N ASP A 7 -1.29 4.80 4.10
CA ASP A 7 -2.49 5.49 4.55
C ASP A 7 -2.05 6.76 5.29
N ASP A 8 -2.63 7.90 4.96
CA ASP A 8 -2.25 9.17 5.59
C ASP A 8 -2.84 9.35 6.99
N GLU A 9 -3.75 8.49 7.41
CA GLU A 9 -4.26 8.46 8.78
C GLU A 9 -3.51 7.40 9.58
N LYS A 10 -2.78 7.83 10.60
CA LYS A 10 -1.93 6.93 11.38
C LYS A 10 -2.68 5.81 12.08
N LEU A 11 -3.88 6.08 12.60
CA LEU A 11 -4.68 5.04 13.26
C LEU A 11 -5.13 3.98 12.27
N MET A 12 -5.56 4.40 11.09
CA MET A 12 -5.97 3.47 10.04
C MET A 12 -4.78 2.68 9.52
N LEU A 13 -3.64 3.33 9.37
CA LEU A 13 -2.41 2.66 8.96
C LEU A 13 -2.00 1.57 9.95
N GLY A 14 -2.06 1.88 11.25
CA GLY A 14 -1.76 0.90 12.28
C GLY A 14 -2.68 -0.31 12.23
N ALA A 15 -3.98 -0.09 12.05
CA ALA A 15 -4.95 -1.17 11.93
C ALA A 15 -4.70 -2.02 10.68
N LEU A 16 -4.39 -1.37 9.57
CA LEU A 16 -4.08 -2.04 8.31
C LEU A 16 -2.83 -2.92 8.45
N VAL A 17 -1.76 -2.38 9.02
CA VAL A 17 -0.52 -3.12 9.23
C VAL A 17 -0.75 -4.32 10.15
N ALA A 18 -1.53 -4.17 11.22
CA ALA A 18 -1.86 -5.27 12.11
C ALA A 18 -2.60 -6.40 11.38
N ALA A 19 -3.55 -6.03 10.52
CA ALA A 19 -4.29 -7.00 9.71
C ALA A 19 -3.37 -7.73 8.71
N ILE A 20 -2.46 -7.01 8.08
CA ILE A 20 -1.50 -7.58 7.14
C ILE A 20 -0.56 -8.56 7.85
N LYS A 21 -0.06 -8.18 9.02
CA LYS A 21 0.85 -9.04 9.80
C LYS A 21 0.20 -10.32 10.28
N ALA A 22 -1.11 -10.36 10.37
CA ALA A 22 -1.84 -11.57 10.75
C ALA A 22 -1.82 -12.64 9.64
N SER A 23 -1.50 -12.24 8.41
CA SER A 23 -1.41 -13.16 7.30
C SER A 23 -0.04 -13.86 7.28
N SER A 24 -0.04 -15.17 7.19
CA SER A 24 1.20 -15.96 7.09
C SER A 24 1.89 -15.81 5.74
N ASP A 25 1.19 -15.29 4.75
CA ASP A 25 1.76 -15.08 3.41
C ASP A 25 2.65 -13.85 3.32
N ILE A 26 2.54 -12.94 4.28
CA ILE A 26 3.33 -11.72 4.30
C ILE A 26 4.51 -11.89 5.25
N SER A 27 5.72 -11.88 4.70
CA SER A 27 6.94 -12.03 5.49
C SER A 27 7.45 -10.71 6.05
N GLU A 28 7.14 -9.61 5.38
CA GLU A 28 7.62 -8.28 5.75
C GLU A 28 6.62 -7.24 5.27
N VAL A 29 6.34 -6.24 6.11
CA VAL A 29 5.50 -5.11 5.75
C VAL A 29 6.15 -3.81 6.21
N SER A 30 6.28 -2.86 5.30
CA SER A 30 6.74 -1.50 5.59
C SER A 30 5.56 -0.56 5.48
N GLN A 31 5.49 0.41 6.39
CA GLN A 31 4.35 1.32 6.45
C GLN A 31 4.76 2.75 6.14
N PHE A 32 3.89 3.46 5.44
CA PHE A 32 4.12 4.84 5.04
C PHE A 32 2.85 5.65 5.23
N SER A 33 2.98 6.85 5.78
CA SER A 33 1.87 7.80 5.90
C SER A 33 1.92 8.88 4.83
N ASN A 34 2.82 8.75 3.89
CA ASN A 34 3.09 9.74 2.83
C ASN A 34 3.35 9.01 1.51
N CYS A 35 2.67 9.45 0.45
CA CYS A 35 2.79 8.82 -0.86
C CYS A 35 4.19 8.93 -1.44
N ASP A 36 4.85 10.08 -1.27
CA ASP A 36 6.18 10.29 -1.83
C ASP A 36 7.21 9.36 -1.21
N GLU A 37 7.14 9.14 0.11
CA GLU A 37 8.03 8.22 0.80
C GLU A 37 7.80 6.78 0.35
N ALA A 38 6.54 6.40 0.17
CA ALA A 38 6.20 5.07 -0.32
C ALA A 38 6.77 4.84 -1.72
N LEU A 39 6.61 5.83 -2.60
CA LEU A 39 7.11 5.73 -3.97
C LEU A 39 8.62 5.64 -4.01
N ASP A 40 9.32 6.45 -3.21
CA ASP A 40 10.77 6.40 -3.11
C ASP A 40 11.24 5.01 -2.68
N TYR A 41 10.56 4.42 -1.71
CA TYR A 41 10.87 3.08 -1.23
C TYR A 41 10.74 2.04 -2.35
N VAL A 42 9.65 2.10 -3.10
CA VAL A 42 9.38 1.15 -4.19
C VAL A 42 10.38 1.26 -5.33
N LYS A 43 10.90 2.46 -5.57
CA LYS A 43 11.91 2.67 -6.60
C LYS A 43 13.24 1.97 -6.26
N GLU A 44 13.51 1.78 -4.98
CA GLU A 44 14.76 1.17 -4.52
C GLU A 44 14.60 -0.25 -4.02
N ASN A 45 13.37 -0.69 -3.75
CA ASN A 45 13.10 -1.99 -3.14
C ASN A 45 11.98 -2.70 -3.88
N ALA A 46 12.24 -3.91 -4.32
CA ALA A 46 11.19 -4.72 -4.93
C ALA A 46 10.16 -5.13 -3.89
N ILE A 47 8.88 -4.99 -4.21
CA ILE A 47 7.78 -5.42 -3.37
C ILE A 47 6.85 -6.33 -4.15
N ASP A 48 6.11 -7.17 -3.44
CA ASP A 48 5.16 -8.09 -4.07
C ASP A 48 3.74 -7.56 -4.07
N ILE A 49 3.37 -6.78 -3.05
CA ILE A 49 2.00 -6.29 -2.88
C ILE A 49 1.99 -4.95 -2.15
N ALA A 50 1.13 -4.05 -2.58
CA ALA A 50 0.92 -2.76 -1.96
C ALA A 50 -0.53 -2.60 -1.53
N PHE A 51 -0.73 -2.28 -0.25
CA PHE A 51 -2.05 -1.99 0.31
C PHE A 51 -2.18 -0.47 0.44
N LEU A 52 -3.12 0.12 -0.28
CA LEU A 52 -3.25 1.57 -0.39
C LEU A 52 -4.64 2.03 0.02
N ASP A 53 -4.71 3.13 0.76
CA ASP A 53 -5.96 3.82 0.95
C ASP A 53 -6.28 4.62 -0.32
N ILE A 54 -7.52 4.59 -0.77
CA ILE A 54 -7.94 5.32 -1.97
C ILE A 54 -7.89 6.83 -1.71
N ASN A 55 -8.39 7.24 -0.56
CA ASN A 55 -8.56 8.66 -0.22
C ASN A 55 -7.38 9.18 0.61
N MET A 56 -6.31 9.55 -0.05
CA MET A 56 -5.16 10.15 0.60
C MET A 56 -4.95 11.57 0.08
N ARG A 57 -4.35 12.40 0.93
CA ARG A 57 -4.01 13.78 0.55
C ARG A 57 -2.92 13.77 -0.52
N GLY A 58 -2.92 14.81 -1.31
CA GLY A 58 -1.93 14.96 -2.36
C GLY A 58 -2.23 14.07 -3.54
N MET A 59 -1.34 13.15 -3.82
CA MET A 59 -1.44 12.29 -5.00
C MET A 59 -2.69 11.39 -5.03
N GLY A 60 -3.12 10.91 -3.87
CA GLY A 60 -4.21 9.94 -3.78
C GLY A 60 -3.78 8.51 -4.11
N GLY A 61 -4.59 7.56 -3.68
CA GLY A 61 -4.25 6.13 -3.81
C GLY A 61 -4.20 5.64 -5.24
N LEU A 62 -5.10 6.10 -6.10
CA LEU A 62 -5.14 5.67 -7.50
C LEU A 62 -3.91 6.12 -8.27
N ALA A 63 -3.52 7.38 -8.11
CA ALA A 63 -2.34 7.92 -8.76
C ALA A 63 -1.06 7.25 -8.24
N LEU A 64 -1.01 7.00 -6.93
CA LEU A 64 0.11 6.29 -6.33
C LEU A 64 0.23 4.87 -6.90
N ALA A 65 -0.89 4.18 -7.05
CA ALA A 65 -0.91 2.83 -7.62
C ALA A 65 -0.31 2.80 -9.02
N GLU A 66 -0.68 3.77 -9.87
CA GLU A 66 -0.13 3.87 -11.22
C GLU A 66 1.39 4.02 -11.19
N LYS A 67 1.90 4.88 -10.31
CA LYS A 67 3.33 5.12 -10.19
C LYS A 67 4.08 3.92 -9.62
N ILE A 68 3.47 3.20 -8.68
CA ILE A 68 4.05 1.98 -8.14
C ILE A 68 4.17 0.92 -9.23
N ILE A 69 3.14 0.75 -10.05
CA ILE A 69 3.17 -0.22 -11.15
C ILE A 69 4.23 0.15 -12.19
N GLU A 70 4.44 1.44 -12.45
CA GLU A 70 5.53 1.86 -13.34
C GLU A 70 6.90 1.48 -12.78
N ALA A 71 7.09 1.62 -11.47
CA ALA A 71 8.36 1.29 -10.82
C ALA A 71 8.53 -0.21 -10.57
N CYS A 72 7.44 -0.92 -10.36
CA CYS A 72 7.44 -2.33 -10.01
C CYS A 72 6.26 -3.03 -10.71
N PRO A 73 6.41 -3.39 -12.00
CA PRO A 73 5.30 -3.90 -12.81
C PRO A 73 4.64 -5.18 -12.29
N ASP A 74 5.36 -5.99 -11.55
CA ASP A 74 4.84 -7.25 -11.02
C ASP A 74 4.15 -7.11 -9.67
N CYS A 75 4.13 -5.90 -9.11
CA CYS A 75 3.49 -5.64 -7.83
C CYS A 75 1.97 -5.71 -7.94
N LYS A 76 1.35 -6.38 -6.98
CA LYS A 76 -0.12 -6.39 -6.86
C LYS A 76 -0.57 -5.20 -6.05
N ILE A 77 -1.68 -4.60 -6.44
CA ILE A 77 -2.25 -3.45 -5.72
C ILE A 77 -3.58 -3.87 -5.10
N VAL A 78 -3.74 -3.57 -3.82
CA VAL A 78 -4.99 -3.78 -3.09
C VAL A 78 -5.41 -2.44 -2.50
N PHE A 79 -6.62 -1.99 -2.82
CA PHE A 79 -7.17 -0.77 -2.24
C PHE A 79 -7.99 -1.08 -1.01
N CYS A 80 -7.74 -0.33 0.05
CA CYS A 80 -8.46 -0.43 1.30
C CYS A 80 -9.07 0.93 1.63
N THR A 81 -10.27 0.95 2.19
CA THR A 81 -10.89 2.19 2.64
C THR A 81 -11.22 2.12 4.12
N GLY A 82 -11.30 3.28 4.78
CA GLY A 82 -11.62 3.34 6.20
C GLY A 82 -13.07 3.01 6.51
N TYR A 83 -13.95 3.02 5.52
CA TYR A 83 -15.38 2.80 5.71
C TYR A 83 -15.81 1.38 5.40
N GLU A 84 -15.23 0.80 4.39
CA GLU A 84 -15.51 -0.57 3.97
C GLU A 84 -14.20 -1.17 3.51
N GLU A 85 -14.03 -2.44 3.79
CA GLU A 85 -12.90 -3.15 3.26
C GLU A 85 -13.18 -3.50 1.80
N TYR A 86 -12.63 -2.72 0.91
CA TYR A 86 -12.55 -3.10 -0.48
C TYR A 86 -11.17 -3.65 -0.75
N ALA A 87 -11.11 -4.92 -1.06
CA ALA A 87 -9.91 -5.46 -1.67
C ALA A 87 -10.20 -5.50 -3.16
N ILE A 88 -9.84 -4.45 -3.86
CA ILE A 88 -10.02 -4.40 -5.31
C ILE A 88 -8.65 -4.66 -5.94
N PRO A 89 -8.46 -5.79 -6.64
CA PRO A 89 -7.24 -5.98 -7.40
C PRO A 89 -7.23 -4.92 -8.50
N ALA A 90 -6.27 -4.04 -8.44
CA ALA A 90 -6.23 -2.92 -9.37
C ALA A 90 -5.74 -3.31 -10.76
N PHE A 91 -4.87 -4.28 -10.85
CA PHE A 91 -4.25 -4.62 -12.13
C PHE A 91 -3.77 -6.06 -12.15
#